data_2842d6f0873d42504bd19e4ede06b4e1
#
_entry.id   2842d6f0873d42504bd19e4ede06b4e1
#
_cell.length_a   1.000
_cell.length_b   1.000
_cell.length_c   1.000
_cell.angle_alpha   90.00
_cell.angle_beta   90.00
_cell.angle_gamma   90.00
#
_symmetry.space_group_name_H-M   'P 1'
#
loop_
_entity.id
_entity.type
_entity.pdbx_description
1 polymer ?
#
loop_
_entity_poly.entity_id
_entity_poly.type
_entity_poly.pdbx_seq_one_letter_code
_entity_poly.pdbx_strand_id
1 'polypeptide(L)'
;MKFVRHIMKVSIIAFTDNGMEIAYELFNSLSQDDLNDVNFTRCGKGALSTWTEEHFSHSDALVFIGAIGIAIRAIAPYIKAKTKDPAVVVVDELGQFSIPILSGHIGGANELAMEISDILGSIPVITTVKAKKEIETY
;
A
#
# COMPACT_ATOMS: atom_id res chain seq x y z
N MET A 1 15.54 -27.07 -5.75
CA MET A 1 14.84 -26.37 -4.68
C MET A 1 13.62 -25.65 -5.18
N LYS A 2 12.55 -25.74 -4.44
CA LYS A 2 11.34 -25.13 -4.85
C LYS A 2 11.04 -23.88 -4.05
N PHE A 3 10.63 -22.83 -4.71
CA PHE A 3 10.13 -21.65 -4.03
C PHE A 3 8.69 -21.86 -3.68
N VAL A 4 8.35 -21.48 -2.46
CA VAL A 4 6.95 -21.43 -2.06
C VAL A 4 6.56 -19.98 -2.08
N ARG A 5 5.72 -19.61 -3.04
CA ARG A 5 5.22 -18.24 -3.10
C ARG A 5 3.94 -18.15 -2.30
N HIS A 6 3.88 -17.15 -1.45
CA HIS A 6 2.71 -16.92 -0.64
C HIS A 6 1.75 -16.01 -1.37
N ILE A 7 0.46 -16.20 -1.08
CA ILE A 7 -0.58 -15.31 -1.60
C ILE A 7 -0.41 -13.96 -0.91
N MET A 8 -0.36 -12.91 -1.71
CA MET A 8 -0.24 -11.55 -1.21
C MET A 8 -1.64 -10.94 -1.10
N LYS A 9 -2.07 -10.67 0.10
CA LYS A 9 -3.39 -10.08 0.32
C LYS A 9 -3.26 -8.57 0.38
N VAL A 10 -3.85 -7.89 -0.61
CA VAL A 10 -3.77 -6.45 -0.76
C VAL A 10 -5.16 -5.85 -0.58
N SER A 11 -5.30 -4.94 0.36
CA SER A 11 -6.57 -4.27 0.63
C SER A 11 -6.46 -2.78 0.30
N ILE A 12 -7.35 -2.31 -0.55
CA ILE A 12 -7.33 -0.96 -1.09
C ILE A 12 -8.55 -0.20 -0.58
N ILE A 13 -8.36 1.05 -0.16
CA ILE A 13 -9.48 1.89 0.25
C ILE A 13 -9.37 3.26 -0.41
N ALA A 14 -10.50 3.76 -0.87
CA ALA A 14 -10.60 5.07 -1.49
C ALA A 14 -11.75 5.84 -0.87
N PHE A 15 -11.75 7.16 -1.03
CA PHE A 15 -12.70 8.04 -0.36
C PHE A 15 -13.54 8.88 -1.32
N THR A 16 -13.14 8.93 -2.58
CA THR A 16 -13.80 9.77 -3.59
C THR A 16 -14.06 8.96 -4.83
N ASP A 17 -14.85 9.52 -5.73
CA ASP A 17 -15.12 8.86 -7.01
C ASP A 17 -13.84 8.72 -7.84
N ASN A 18 -13.01 9.77 -7.87
CA ASN A 18 -11.71 9.68 -8.55
C ASN A 18 -10.84 8.59 -7.94
N GLY A 19 -10.81 8.53 -6.62
CA GLY A 19 -10.05 7.50 -5.94
C GLY A 19 -10.54 6.09 -6.25
N MET A 20 -11.85 5.94 -6.42
CA MET A 20 -12.41 4.63 -6.76
C MET A 20 -12.02 4.20 -8.17
N GLU A 21 -11.90 5.13 -9.11
CA GLU A 21 -11.43 4.79 -10.44
C GLU A 21 -9.99 4.26 -10.39
N ILE A 22 -9.16 4.90 -9.58
CA ILE A 22 -7.79 4.44 -9.36
C ILE A 22 -7.78 3.07 -8.68
N ALA A 23 -8.63 2.89 -7.67
CA ALA A 23 -8.73 1.61 -6.95
C ALA A 23 -9.10 0.49 -7.91
N TYR A 24 -10.04 0.75 -8.81
CA TYR A 24 -10.49 -0.24 -9.75
C TYR A 24 -9.37 -0.61 -10.74
N GLU A 25 -8.63 0.38 -11.21
CA GLU A 25 -7.50 0.14 -12.10
C GLU A 25 -6.43 -0.71 -11.42
N LEU A 26 -6.11 -0.39 -10.16
CA LEU A 26 -5.16 -1.17 -9.38
C LEU A 26 -5.66 -2.59 -9.15
N PHE A 27 -6.94 -2.73 -8.81
CA PHE A 27 -7.53 -4.03 -8.59
C PHE A 27 -7.39 -4.91 -9.84
N ASN A 28 -7.73 -4.36 -11.00
CA ASN A 28 -7.65 -5.12 -12.24
C ASN A 28 -6.23 -5.53 -12.57
N SER A 29 -5.27 -4.62 -12.44
CA SER A 29 -3.88 -4.91 -12.78
C SER A 29 -3.23 -5.86 -11.79
N LEU A 30 -3.40 -5.60 -10.50
CA LEU A 30 -2.78 -6.45 -9.49
C LEU A 30 -3.37 -7.85 -9.48
N SER A 31 -4.65 -7.98 -9.83
CA SER A 31 -5.31 -9.28 -9.87
C SER A 31 -4.89 -10.14 -11.05
N GLN A 32 -4.12 -9.59 -11.99
CA GLN A 32 -3.56 -10.39 -13.09
C GLN A 32 -2.62 -11.46 -12.57
N ASP A 33 -1.96 -11.20 -11.44
CA ASP A 33 -1.13 -12.20 -10.79
C ASP A 33 -2.04 -13.04 -9.88
N ASP A 34 -2.17 -14.32 -10.17
CA ASP A 34 -3.04 -15.25 -9.43
C ASP A 34 -2.66 -15.37 -7.96
N LEU A 35 -1.44 -14.98 -7.60
CA LEU A 35 -1.00 -15.03 -6.21
C LEU A 35 -1.39 -13.79 -5.42
N ASN A 36 -2.00 -12.81 -6.08
CA ASN A 36 -2.53 -11.64 -5.39
C ASN A 36 -4.01 -11.84 -5.10
N ASP A 37 -4.37 -11.62 -3.84
CA ASP A 37 -5.76 -11.59 -3.40
C ASP A 37 -6.07 -10.12 -3.10
N VAL A 38 -6.72 -9.45 -4.02
CA VAL A 38 -6.91 -8.01 -3.96
C VAL A 38 -8.37 -7.69 -3.72
N ASN A 39 -8.63 -6.78 -2.79
CA ASN A 39 -9.97 -6.24 -2.60
C ASN A 39 -9.89 -4.72 -2.56
N PHE A 40 -11.00 -4.06 -2.83
CA PHE A 40 -11.06 -2.61 -2.74
C PHE A 40 -12.41 -2.18 -2.20
N THR A 41 -12.41 -1.05 -1.48
CA THR A 41 -13.58 -0.57 -0.77
C THR A 41 -13.66 0.95 -0.92
N ARG A 42 -14.87 1.44 -1.13
CA ARG A 42 -15.12 2.87 -0.96
C ARG A 42 -15.46 3.10 0.50
N CYS A 43 -14.71 3.98 1.16
CA CYS A 43 -14.90 4.23 2.57
C CYS A 43 -16.19 5.01 2.81
N GLY A 44 -17.08 4.43 3.60
CA GLY A 44 -18.28 5.13 4.05
C GLY A 44 -17.97 6.04 5.21
N LYS A 45 -18.89 6.92 5.51
CA LYS A 45 -18.73 7.89 6.59
C LYS A 45 -18.56 7.15 7.92
N GLY A 46 -17.49 7.47 8.63
CA GLY A 46 -17.21 6.88 9.93
C GLY A 46 -16.71 5.44 9.88
N ALA A 47 -16.42 4.89 8.70
CA ALA A 47 -16.05 3.49 8.57
C ALA A 47 -14.54 3.23 8.52
N LEU A 48 -13.72 4.28 8.46
CA LEU A 48 -12.29 4.10 8.27
C LEU A 48 -11.62 3.35 9.40
N SER A 49 -11.99 3.66 10.63
CA SER A 49 -11.39 3.01 11.80
C SER A 49 -11.66 1.52 11.81
N THR A 50 -12.90 1.13 11.54
CA THR A 50 -13.28 -0.29 11.51
C THR A 50 -12.58 -1.02 10.37
N TRP A 51 -12.53 -0.40 9.19
CA TRP A 51 -11.84 -0.98 8.05
C TRP A 51 -10.36 -1.19 8.35
N THR A 52 -9.73 -0.17 8.94
CA THR A 52 -8.29 -0.24 9.23
C THR A 52 -8.00 -1.31 10.28
N GLU A 53 -8.81 -1.35 11.33
CA GLU A 53 -8.64 -2.36 12.37
C GLU A 53 -8.69 -3.76 11.78
N GLU A 54 -9.65 -4.01 10.92
CA GLU A 54 -9.82 -5.32 10.32
C GLU A 54 -8.67 -5.68 9.39
N HIS A 55 -8.31 -4.77 8.50
CA HIS A 55 -7.35 -5.10 7.45
C HIS A 55 -5.89 -4.99 7.85
N PHE A 56 -5.58 -4.18 8.86
CA PHE A 56 -4.19 -3.99 9.26
C PHE A 56 -3.56 -5.30 9.75
N SER A 57 -4.32 -6.13 10.44
CA SER A 57 -3.80 -7.39 10.96
C SER A 57 -4.01 -8.58 10.02
N HIS A 58 -4.82 -8.43 8.99
CA HIS A 58 -5.18 -9.55 8.11
C HIS A 58 -4.69 -9.40 6.67
N SER A 59 -4.17 -8.23 6.30
CA SER A 59 -3.65 -8.01 4.96
C SER A 59 -2.14 -7.92 4.98
N ASP A 60 -1.51 -8.29 3.87
CA ASP A 60 -0.07 -8.14 3.71
C ASP A 60 0.27 -6.71 3.30
N ALA A 61 -0.64 -6.05 2.63
CA ALA A 61 -0.44 -4.68 2.19
C ALA A 61 -1.75 -3.91 2.23
N LEU A 62 -1.65 -2.63 2.58
CA LEU A 62 -2.77 -1.69 2.53
C LEU A 62 -2.42 -0.56 1.58
N VAL A 63 -3.37 -0.19 0.73
CA VAL A 63 -3.22 0.94 -0.17
C VAL A 63 -4.33 1.94 0.14
N PHE A 64 -3.93 3.14 0.57
CA PHE A 64 -4.88 4.23 0.81
C PHE A 64 -4.83 5.18 -0.38
N ILE A 65 -5.96 5.42 -1.00
CA ILE A 65 -6.03 6.37 -2.11
C ILE A 65 -6.68 7.64 -1.61
N GLY A 66 -5.86 8.62 -1.26
CA GLY A 66 -6.30 9.87 -0.67
C GLY A 66 -5.16 10.60 0.00
N ALA A 67 -5.48 11.49 0.92
CA ALA A 67 -4.47 12.29 1.61
C ALA A 67 -3.64 11.44 2.56
N ILE A 68 -2.33 11.67 2.55
CA ILE A 68 -1.41 10.90 3.38
C ILE A 68 -1.71 11.04 4.88
N GLY A 69 -2.18 12.21 5.31
CA GLY A 69 -2.51 12.43 6.72
C GLY A 69 -3.65 11.54 7.20
N ILE A 70 -4.61 11.25 6.32
CA ILE A 70 -5.71 10.37 6.66
C ILE A 70 -5.17 8.95 6.91
N ALA A 71 -4.29 8.50 6.03
CA ALA A 71 -3.69 7.17 6.17
C ALA A 71 -2.86 7.06 7.45
N ILE A 72 -2.05 8.08 7.72
CA ILE A 72 -1.21 8.09 8.91
C ILE A 72 -2.05 7.99 10.18
N ARG A 73 -3.10 8.78 10.27
CA ARG A 73 -3.96 8.74 11.47
C ARG A 73 -4.69 7.41 11.59
N ALA A 74 -5.08 6.83 10.45
CA ALA A 74 -5.79 5.57 10.46
C ALA A 74 -4.91 4.43 10.99
N ILE A 75 -3.66 4.35 10.56
CA ILE A 75 -2.81 3.22 10.92
C ILE A 75 -2.07 3.40 12.25
N ALA A 76 -1.90 4.65 12.71
CA ALA A 76 -1.09 4.93 13.90
C ALA A 76 -1.42 4.05 15.10
N PRO A 77 -2.70 3.82 15.45
CA PRO A 77 -3.01 3.01 16.63
C PRO A 77 -2.57 1.55 16.53
N TYR A 78 -2.30 1.06 15.32
CA TYR A 78 -2.04 -0.36 15.11
C TYR A 78 -0.58 -0.69 14.82
N ILE A 79 0.26 0.32 14.64
CA ILE A 79 1.67 0.10 14.31
C ILE A 79 2.39 -0.58 15.47
N LYS A 80 3.10 -1.66 15.18
CA LYS A 80 3.82 -2.43 16.17
C LYS A 80 5.31 -2.56 15.85
N ALA A 81 5.64 -3.17 14.72
CA ALA A 81 7.02 -3.41 14.35
C ALA A 81 7.13 -3.59 12.85
N LYS A 82 8.23 -3.10 12.27
CA LYS A 82 8.43 -3.19 10.83
C LYS A 82 8.49 -4.63 10.31
N THR A 83 8.70 -5.60 11.19
CA THR A 83 8.73 -7.00 10.79
C THR A 83 7.36 -7.66 10.84
N LYS A 84 6.37 -7.00 11.45
CA LYS A 84 5.04 -7.57 11.62
C LYS A 84 3.96 -6.77 10.92
N ASP A 85 4.18 -5.47 10.79
CA ASP A 85 3.17 -4.58 10.20
C ASP A 85 3.08 -4.80 8.69
N PRO A 86 1.90 -4.60 8.12
CA PRO A 86 1.76 -4.72 6.66
C PRO A 86 2.49 -3.61 5.95
N ALA A 87 2.78 -3.81 4.68
CA ALA A 87 3.24 -2.74 3.81
C ALA A 87 2.10 -1.74 3.65
N VAL A 88 2.39 -0.45 3.76
CA VAL A 88 1.37 0.58 3.53
C VAL A 88 1.86 1.57 2.51
N VAL A 89 1.05 1.76 1.47
CA VAL A 89 1.33 2.71 0.39
C VAL A 89 0.18 3.68 0.28
N VAL A 90 0.48 4.95 0.09
CA VAL A 90 -0.52 5.98 -0.17
C VAL A 90 -0.40 6.43 -1.61
N VAL A 91 -1.55 6.56 -2.28
CA VAL A 91 -1.64 7.12 -3.63
C VAL A 91 -2.57 8.31 -3.52
N ASP A 92 -2.16 9.46 -4.04
CA ASP A 92 -3.05 10.63 -4.02
C ASP A 92 -4.22 10.40 -4.99
N GLU A 93 -5.32 11.12 -4.79
CA GLU A 93 -6.53 10.82 -5.56
C GLU A 93 -6.46 11.20 -7.03
N LEU A 94 -5.39 11.86 -7.45
CA LEU A 94 -5.14 12.10 -8.87
C LEU A 94 -4.17 11.08 -9.46
N GLY A 95 -3.67 10.17 -8.64
CA GLY A 95 -2.77 9.13 -9.12
C GLY A 95 -1.39 9.65 -9.50
N GLN A 96 -0.95 10.77 -8.93
CA GLN A 96 0.33 11.38 -9.30
C GLN A 96 1.51 10.81 -8.55
N PHE A 97 1.29 10.37 -7.32
CA PHE A 97 2.37 9.90 -6.46
C PHE A 97 1.99 8.58 -5.79
N SER A 98 2.97 7.69 -5.64
CA SER A 98 2.81 6.45 -4.89
C SER A 98 3.86 6.44 -3.81
N ILE A 99 3.43 6.50 -2.57
CA ILE A 99 4.30 6.80 -1.44
C ILE A 99 4.25 5.67 -0.41
N PRO A 100 5.33 4.88 -0.26
CA PRO A 100 5.36 3.89 0.80
C PRO A 100 5.58 4.61 2.13
N ILE A 101 4.73 4.33 3.11
CA ILE A 101 4.80 5.02 4.39
C ILE A 101 5.09 4.09 5.55
N LEU A 102 4.99 2.79 5.35
CA LEU A 102 5.24 1.82 6.42
C LEU A 102 5.77 0.53 5.81
N SER A 103 6.76 -0.08 6.49
CA SER A 103 7.33 -1.37 6.12
C SER A 103 7.93 -1.39 4.71
N GLY A 104 8.74 -0.36 4.42
CA GLY A 104 9.27 -0.13 3.08
C GLY A 104 10.12 -1.27 2.55
N HIS A 105 11.11 -1.74 3.35
CA HIS A 105 12.00 -2.80 2.88
C HIS A 105 11.50 -4.18 3.22
N ILE A 106 11.31 -4.46 4.50
CA ILE A 106 10.98 -5.79 4.97
C ILE A 106 9.57 -6.18 4.56
N GLY A 107 8.64 -5.26 4.66
CA GLY A 107 7.25 -5.52 4.31
C GLY A 107 6.93 -5.40 2.82
N GLY A 108 7.87 -4.85 2.03
CA GLY A 108 7.66 -4.75 0.58
C GLY A 108 6.91 -3.52 0.11
N ALA A 109 6.76 -2.49 0.94
CA ALA A 109 6.02 -1.28 0.53
C ALA A 109 6.73 -0.53 -0.59
N ASN A 110 8.06 -0.51 -0.59
CA ASN A 110 8.82 0.14 -1.67
C ASN A 110 8.54 -0.55 -3.01
N GLU A 111 8.58 -1.87 -3.02
CA GLU A 111 8.32 -2.64 -4.24
C GLU A 111 6.89 -2.46 -4.72
N LEU A 112 5.93 -2.47 -3.79
CA LEU A 112 4.53 -2.25 -4.15
C LEU A 112 4.32 -0.85 -4.71
N ALA A 113 4.95 0.17 -4.12
CA ALA A 113 4.84 1.54 -4.64
C ALA A 113 5.39 1.64 -6.05
N MET A 114 6.48 0.94 -6.34
CA MET A 114 7.06 0.89 -7.69
C MET A 114 6.10 0.22 -8.67
N GLU A 115 5.51 -0.89 -8.26
CA GLU A 115 4.56 -1.60 -9.09
C GLU A 115 3.32 -0.76 -9.37
N ILE A 116 2.79 -0.09 -8.35
CA ILE A 116 1.66 0.82 -8.50
C ILE A 116 2.01 1.95 -9.47
N SER A 117 3.23 2.48 -9.36
CA SER A 117 3.69 3.53 -10.28
C SER A 117 3.74 3.06 -11.72
N ASP A 118 4.15 1.83 -11.94
CA ASP A 118 4.14 1.27 -13.29
C ASP A 118 2.71 1.16 -13.84
N ILE A 119 1.76 0.82 -12.99
CA ILE A 119 0.37 0.67 -13.40
C ILE A 119 -0.28 2.03 -13.68
N LEU A 120 -0.08 2.99 -12.79
CA LEU A 120 -0.80 4.27 -12.85
C LEU A 120 -0.06 5.38 -13.57
N GLY A 121 1.24 5.21 -13.80
CA GLY A 121 2.07 6.31 -14.29
C GLY A 121 2.41 7.31 -13.20
N SER A 122 2.27 6.92 -11.92
CA SER A 122 2.58 7.82 -10.81
C SER A 122 4.08 7.85 -10.54
N ILE A 123 4.51 8.85 -9.78
CA ILE A 123 5.90 8.98 -9.38
C ILE A 123 6.08 8.27 -8.04
N PRO A 124 6.95 7.27 -7.96
CA PRO A 124 7.19 6.61 -6.67
C PRO A 124 8.09 7.49 -5.80
N VAL A 125 7.69 7.69 -4.55
CA VAL A 125 8.44 8.54 -3.62
C VAL A 125 9.07 7.63 -2.57
N ILE A 126 10.25 7.12 -2.90
CA ILE A 126 10.95 6.20 -2.03
C ILE A 126 11.91 7.00 -1.15
N THR A 127 11.75 6.87 0.15
CA THR A 127 12.52 7.67 1.10
C THR A 127 13.56 6.88 1.88
N THR A 128 13.51 5.55 1.82
CA THR A 128 14.49 4.72 2.52
C THR A 128 15.73 4.56 1.65
N VAL A 129 16.92 4.59 2.28
CA VAL A 129 18.14 4.30 1.52
C VAL A 129 18.28 2.82 1.37
N LYS A 130 18.85 2.42 0.24
CA LYS A 130 19.21 1.04 0.05
C LYS A 130 20.42 0.77 0.85
N ALA A 131 20.53 -0.42 1.20
CA ALA A 131 21.50 -0.85 2.05
C ALA A 131 22.85 -0.36 1.73
N LYS A 132 23.69 -0.53 1.70
CA LYS A 132 25.07 -0.41 1.70
C LYS A 132 25.61 0.72 0.94
N LYS A 133 25.39 0.75 -0.32
CA LYS A 133 26.01 1.72 -1.16
C LYS A 133 25.64 3.13 -0.83
N GLU A 134 24.39 3.33 -0.56
CA GLU A 134 23.89 4.66 -0.24
C GLU A 134 24.35 5.14 1.11
N ILE A 135 24.51 4.22 2.03
CA ILE A 135 24.99 4.57 3.35
C ILE A 135 26.38 5.15 3.30
N GLU A 136 27.20 4.62 2.42
CA GLU A 136 28.58 5.08 2.31
C GLU A 136 28.73 6.50 1.81
N THR A 137 27.69 7.04 1.23
CA THR A 137 27.75 8.40 0.72
C THR A 137 27.38 9.46 1.76
N TYR A 138 26.91 9.04 2.88
CA TYR A 138 26.63 9.96 3.96
C TYR A 138 27.90 10.23 4.74
#